data_74adf187d12406ecd0ad08fd3709a239
#
_entry.id   74adf187d12406ecd0ad08fd3709a239
#
_cell.length_a   1.000
_cell.length_b   1.000
_cell.length_c   1.000
_cell.angle_alpha   90.00
_cell.angle_beta   90.00
_cell.angle_gamma   90.00
#
_symmetry.space_group_name_H-M   'P 1'
#
loop_
_entity.id
_entity.type
_entity.pdbx_description
1 polymer ?
#
loop_
_entity_poly.entity_id
_entity_poly.type
_entity_poly.pdbx_seq_one_letter_code
_entity_poly.pdbx_strand_id
1 'polypeptide(L)'
;MSLTLDRPWLRMDLGRPMRVLSWAPHGAGYTTAGAILWREVKNADLTPGFDAESWLSAQMPEGAVGMLTSRDIGTHHQARAEVEGVAVWCVATVGLSNAESVGHRLPWHSADFGTINLGIRLDAGLTEAAQLEAMSIAVQARTAGVMSAGLMLATGPATGTGTDCVALACDAGPGRYAGLHTPVGEALGAAVLQAVGQASRAWVVWREAERARRAGG
;
A
#
# COMPACT_ATOMS: atom_id res chain seq x y z
N MET A 1 16.48 4.51 -6.79
CA MET A 1 15.56 4.05 -5.73
C MET A 1 16.27 3.00 -4.88
N SER A 2 16.12 3.04 -3.56
CA SER A 2 16.56 1.99 -2.65
C SER A 2 15.48 1.70 -1.61
N LEU A 3 15.51 0.48 -1.04
CA LEU A 3 14.61 0.06 0.03
C LEU A 3 15.47 -0.31 1.23
N THR A 4 15.20 0.28 2.39
CA THR A 4 15.94 0.06 3.63
C THR A 4 14.98 -0.35 4.73
N LEU A 5 15.29 -1.45 5.40
CA LEU A 5 14.59 -1.92 6.59
C LEU A 5 15.44 -1.63 7.81
N ASP A 6 15.02 -0.68 8.62
CA ASP A 6 15.62 -0.31 9.91
C ASP A 6 14.49 -0.15 10.93
N ARG A 7 14.21 -1.23 11.66
CA ARG A 7 13.03 -1.29 12.54
C ARG A 7 13.01 -0.16 13.55
N PRO A 8 11.86 0.47 13.73
CA PRO A 8 10.53 0.10 13.27
C PRO A 8 10.13 0.73 11.92
N TRP A 9 11.08 1.04 11.05
CA TRP A 9 10.86 1.71 9.77
C TRP A 9 11.23 0.83 8.58
N LEU A 10 10.37 0.86 7.55
CA LEU A 10 10.71 0.49 6.19
C LEU A 10 10.69 1.77 5.36
N ARG A 11 11.78 2.07 4.66
CA ARG A 11 11.96 3.29 3.88
C ARG A 11 12.18 2.96 2.41
N MET A 12 11.31 3.46 1.56
CA MET A 12 11.48 3.52 0.11
C MET A 12 12.02 4.89 -0.26
N ASP A 13 13.30 4.98 -0.59
CA ASP A 13 13.93 6.18 -1.09
C ASP A 13 13.60 6.38 -2.57
N LEU A 14 13.04 7.51 -2.93
CA LEU A 14 12.65 7.82 -4.30
C LEU A 14 13.82 8.26 -5.19
N GLY A 15 15.01 8.48 -4.59
CA GLY A 15 16.23 8.92 -5.28
C GLY A 15 16.27 10.43 -5.56
N ARG A 16 15.14 11.10 -5.55
CA ARG A 16 14.96 12.55 -5.67
C ARG A 16 13.59 12.95 -5.14
N PRO A 17 13.36 14.24 -4.87
CA PRO A 17 12.00 14.74 -4.63
C PRO A 17 11.11 14.52 -5.85
N MET A 18 9.93 13.91 -5.63
CA MET A 18 8.91 13.62 -6.63
C MET A 18 7.55 14.12 -6.14
N ARG A 19 6.63 14.38 -7.04
CA ARG A 19 5.24 14.66 -6.67
C ARG A 19 4.58 13.34 -6.23
N VAL A 20 4.10 13.29 -4.99
CA VAL A 20 3.41 12.14 -4.42
C VAL A 20 1.94 12.47 -4.21
N LEU A 21 1.06 11.61 -4.70
CA LEU A 21 -0.37 11.61 -4.38
C LEU A 21 -0.65 10.49 -3.39
N SER A 22 -1.29 10.81 -2.27
CA SER A 22 -1.55 9.84 -1.20
C SER A 22 -2.76 10.22 -0.36
N TRP A 23 -3.32 9.26 0.36
CA TRP A 23 -4.21 9.48 1.52
C TRP A 23 -3.62 8.89 2.81
N ALA A 24 -2.30 8.79 2.87
CA ALA A 24 -1.59 8.34 4.06
C ALA A 24 -1.79 9.29 5.25
N PRO A 25 -1.68 8.82 6.51
CA PRO A 25 -1.82 9.65 7.69
C PRO A 25 -0.86 10.84 7.76
N HIS A 26 0.32 10.73 7.10
CA HIS A 26 1.25 11.85 6.96
C HIS A 26 1.57 12.09 5.48
N GLY A 27 1.39 13.32 5.02
CA GLY A 27 1.63 13.73 3.63
C GLY A 27 0.47 13.38 2.70
N ALA A 28 -0.79 13.48 3.18
CA ALA A 28 -1.99 13.29 2.36
C ALA A 28 -2.16 14.37 1.29
N GLY A 29 -2.90 14.02 0.22
CA GLY A 29 -3.11 14.89 -0.94
C GLY A 29 -1.90 14.87 -1.87
N TYR A 30 -1.67 15.98 -2.56
CA TYR A 30 -0.48 16.20 -3.37
C TYR A 30 0.63 16.82 -2.51
N THR A 31 1.78 16.19 -2.45
CA THR A 31 2.97 16.70 -1.77
C THR A 31 4.23 16.44 -2.59
N THR A 32 5.33 17.10 -2.25
CA THR A 32 6.66 16.77 -2.78
C THR A 32 7.43 16.01 -1.71
N ALA A 33 7.87 14.80 -2.03
CA ALA A 33 8.60 13.96 -1.10
C ALA A 33 9.76 13.21 -1.77
N GLY A 34 10.83 12.99 -1.01
CA GLY A 34 11.99 12.19 -1.42
C GLY A 34 11.91 10.74 -0.95
N ALA A 35 10.95 10.40 -0.08
CA ALA A 35 10.79 9.05 0.46
C ALA A 35 9.34 8.74 0.84
N ILE A 36 9.01 7.44 0.83
CA ILE A 36 7.79 6.87 1.41
C ILE A 36 8.20 5.94 2.53
N LEU A 37 7.60 6.10 3.72
CA LEU A 37 7.95 5.36 4.92
C LEU A 37 6.75 4.57 5.46
N TRP A 38 7.01 3.35 5.92
CA TRP A 38 6.10 2.55 6.75
C TRP A 38 6.61 2.54 8.17
N ARG A 39 5.77 2.92 9.12
CA ARG A 39 6.03 2.82 10.56
C ARG A 39 5.32 1.60 11.11
N GLU A 40 6.09 0.61 11.54
CA GLU A 40 5.53 -0.55 12.26
C GLU A 40 5.05 -0.14 13.64
N VAL A 41 3.82 -0.55 14.00
CA VAL A 41 3.20 -0.34 15.31
C VAL A 41 2.67 -1.66 15.85
N LYS A 42 2.55 -1.77 17.17
CA LYS A 42 1.88 -2.91 17.79
C LYS A 42 0.39 -2.61 17.91
N ASN A 43 -0.46 -3.63 17.76
CA ASN A 43 -1.90 -3.47 17.93
C ASN A 43 -2.26 -2.90 19.32
N ALA A 44 -1.47 -3.22 20.34
CA ALA A 44 -1.65 -2.70 21.70
C ALA A 44 -1.42 -1.17 21.80
N ASP A 45 -0.69 -0.58 20.87
CA ASP A 45 -0.43 0.87 20.85
C ASP A 45 -1.61 1.64 20.23
N LEU A 46 -2.50 0.95 19.49
CA LEU A 46 -3.65 1.52 18.79
C LEU A 46 -4.89 1.51 19.68
N THR A 47 -4.87 2.28 20.76
CA THR A 47 -5.99 2.39 21.70
C THR A 47 -7.15 3.24 21.13
N PRO A 48 -8.40 3.07 21.62
CA PRO A 48 -9.48 3.98 21.30
C PRO A 48 -9.09 5.43 21.60
N GLY A 49 -9.19 6.32 20.59
CA GLY A 49 -8.77 7.72 20.70
C GLY A 49 -7.30 7.98 20.36
N PHE A 50 -6.55 6.98 19.92
CA PHE A 50 -5.19 7.16 19.39
C PHE A 50 -5.23 8.04 18.15
N ASP A 51 -4.58 9.22 18.23
CA ASP A 51 -4.41 10.12 17.07
C ASP A 51 -3.20 9.69 16.24
N ALA A 52 -3.48 8.83 15.26
CA ALA A 52 -2.47 8.26 14.39
C ALA A 52 -1.74 9.33 13.55
N GLU A 53 -2.44 10.36 13.12
CA GLU A 53 -1.90 11.42 12.26
C GLU A 53 -0.91 12.28 13.04
N SER A 54 -1.31 12.81 14.19
CA SER A 54 -0.43 13.63 15.05
C SER A 54 0.76 12.81 15.55
N TRP A 55 0.52 11.57 15.98
CA TRP A 55 1.58 10.70 16.48
C TRP A 55 2.62 10.35 15.43
N LEU A 56 2.18 10.02 14.21
CA LEU A 56 3.10 9.71 13.11
C LEU A 56 3.84 10.97 12.67
N SER A 57 3.14 12.09 12.50
CA SER A 57 3.73 13.35 12.04
C SER A 57 4.86 13.84 12.94
N ALA A 58 4.77 13.62 14.25
CA ALA A 58 5.83 13.96 15.21
C ALA A 58 7.13 13.16 15.01
N GLN A 59 7.10 12.06 14.27
CA GLN A 59 8.23 11.17 14.03
C GLN A 59 8.75 11.20 12.59
N MET A 60 8.02 11.89 11.70
CA MET A 60 8.36 11.90 10.27
C MET A 60 9.47 12.89 9.96
N PRO A 61 10.43 12.51 9.12
CA PRO A 61 11.37 13.48 8.57
C PRO A 61 10.66 14.40 7.57
N GLU A 62 11.17 15.61 7.42
CA GLU A 62 10.70 16.53 6.38
C GLU A 62 10.83 15.91 4.98
N GLY A 63 9.88 16.21 4.10
CA GLY A 63 9.89 15.74 2.73
C GLY A 63 9.67 14.22 2.58
N ALA A 64 8.87 13.62 3.47
CA ALA A 64 8.47 12.22 3.36
C ALA A 64 6.95 12.04 3.47
N VAL A 65 6.42 10.94 2.89
CA VAL A 65 5.06 10.45 3.10
C VAL A 65 5.11 9.26 4.04
N GLY A 66 4.21 9.20 5.04
CA GLY A 66 4.24 8.20 6.10
C GLY A 66 2.95 7.41 6.24
N MET A 67 3.08 6.09 6.34
CA MET A 67 2.00 5.14 6.56
C MET A 67 2.24 4.34 7.85
N LEU A 68 1.17 3.91 8.50
CA LEU A 68 1.22 3.02 9.68
C LEU A 68 0.84 1.59 9.29
N THR A 69 1.49 0.61 9.88
CA THR A 69 1.11 -0.80 9.74
C THR A 69 1.37 -1.57 11.02
N SER A 70 0.44 -2.43 11.41
CA SER A 70 0.66 -3.45 12.45
C SER A 70 1.23 -4.75 11.87
N ARG A 71 1.38 -4.83 10.56
CA ARG A 71 2.04 -5.95 9.90
C ARG A 71 3.55 -5.83 10.07
N ASP A 72 4.21 -6.96 10.35
CA ASP A 72 5.67 -7.04 10.33
C ASP A 72 6.20 -6.53 8.98
N ILE A 73 6.91 -5.40 9.00
CA ILE A 73 7.48 -4.76 7.81
C ILE A 73 8.57 -5.60 7.16
N GLY A 74 9.16 -6.57 7.86
CA GLY A 74 10.08 -7.57 7.30
C GLY A 74 9.40 -8.52 6.31
N THR A 75 8.05 -8.59 6.32
CA THR A 75 7.26 -9.41 5.38
C THR A 75 6.72 -8.61 4.19
N HIS A 76 7.30 -7.43 3.91
CA HIS A 76 6.94 -6.67 2.73
C HIS A 76 7.25 -7.44 1.43
N HIS A 77 6.50 -7.14 0.39
CA HIS A 77 6.77 -7.64 -0.96
C HIS A 77 7.02 -6.47 -1.90
N GLN A 78 7.86 -6.69 -2.89
CA GLN A 78 8.14 -5.69 -3.90
C GLN A 78 8.08 -6.29 -5.29
N ALA A 79 7.68 -5.49 -6.25
CA ALA A 79 7.68 -5.86 -7.66
C ALA A 79 8.10 -4.67 -8.52
N ARG A 80 8.67 -4.99 -9.69
CA ARG A 80 8.99 -4.04 -10.74
C ARG A 80 8.38 -4.52 -12.03
N ALA A 81 7.81 -3.60 -12.79
CA ALA A 81 7.41 -3.83 -14.17
C ALA A 81 7.93 -2.69 -15.05
N GLU A 82 8.12 -2.99 -16.32
CA GLU A 82 8.54 -2.01 -17.32
C GLU A 82 7.83 -2.30 -18.65
N VAL A 83 7.19 -1.30 -19.21
CA VAL A 83 6.45 -1.38 -20.49
C VAL A 83 6.82 -0.15 -21.32
N GLU A 84 7.34 -0.37 -22.52
CA GLU A 84 7.72 0.69 -23.48
C GLU A 84 8.58 1.81 -22.82
N GLY A 85 9.52 1.44 -21.94
CA GLY A 85 10.41 2.37 -21.25
C GLY A 85 9.80 3.06 -20.03
N VAL A 86 8.55 2.78 -19.68
CA VAL A 86 7.93 3.23 -18.42
C VAL A 86 8.18 2.19 -17.33
N ALA A 87 8.98 2.54 -16.35
CA ALA A 87 9.30 1.66 -15.22
C ALA A 87 8.47 2.03 -13.97
N VAL A 88 7.98 1.01 -13.28
CA VAL A 88 7.23 1.13 -12.02
C VAL A 88 7.81 0.20 -10.98
N TRP A 89 7.98 0.70 -9.76
CA TRP A 89 8.30 -0.08 -8.56
C TRP A 89 7.16 0.04 -7.57
N CYS A 90 6.72 -1.10 -7.04
CA CYS A 90 5.72 -1.17 -5.98
C CYS A 90 6.31 -1.92 -4.78
N VAL A 91 6.14 -1.35 -3.59
CA VAL A 91 6.42 -1.99 -2.29
C VAL A 91 5.10 -2.09 -1.55
N ALA A 92 4.76 -3.29 -1.07
CA ALA A 92 3.50 -3.58 -0.41
C ALA A 92 3.72 -4.25 0.95
N THR A 93 3.02 -3.77 1.98
CA THR A 93 2.75 -4.51 3.21
C THR A 93 1.27 -4.88 3.23
N VAL A 94 0.94 -6.13 3.56
CA VAL A 94 -0.44 -6.62 3.53
C VAL A 94 -0.79 -7.35 4.81
N GLY A 95 -1.81 -6.85 5.51
CA GLY A 95 -2.48 -7.48 6.63
C GLY A 95 -3.99 -7.51 6.37
N LEU A 96 -4.60 -8.69 6.31
CA LEU A 96 -6.01 -8.88 5.95
C LEU A 96 -6.88 -9.29 7.14
N SER A 97 -6.47 -9.00 8.38
CA SER A 97 -7.24 -9.39 9.58
C SER A 97 -8.61 -8.71 9.66
N ASN A 98 -8.71 -7.48 9.15
CA ASN A 98 -9.94 -6.69 9.03
C ASN A 98 -10.34 -6.49 7.57
N ALA A 99 -10.14 -7.50 6.73
CA ALA A 99 -10.51 -7.43 5.33
C ALA A 99 -12.01 -7.21 5.15
N GLU A 100 -12.36 -6.46 4.11
CA GLU A 100 -13.72 -6.10 3.73
C GLU A 100 -13.99 -6.45 2.27
N SER A 101 -15.28 -6.63 1.96
CA SER A 101 -15.78 -6.71 0.58
C SER A 101 -16.38 -5.37 0.20
N VAL A 102 -15.90 -4.74 -0.87
CA VAL A 102 -16.41 -3.45 -1.33
C VAL A 102 -17.93 -3.48 -1.52
N GLY A 103 -18.65 -2.48 -1.00
CA GLY A 103 -20.11 -2.42 -1.01
C GLY A 103 -20.79 -3.12 0.16
N HIS A 104 -20.08 -3.90 0.98
CA HIS A 104 -20.62 -4.62 2.13
C HIS A 104 -19.71 -4.43 3.35
N ARG A 105 -20.24 -3.79 4.38
CA ARG A 105 -19.51 -3.51 5.62
C ARG A 105 -19.83 -4.55 6.69
N LEU A 106 -18.79 -5.15 7.27
CA LEU A 106 -18.90 -5.98 8.47
C LEU A 106 -18.90 -5.10 9.74
N PRO A 107 -19.50 -5.58 10.86
CA PRO A 107 -19.28 -4.94 12.15
C PRO A 107 -17.79 -4.90 12.49
N TRP A 108 -17.28 -3.70 12.79
CA TRP A 108 -15.89 -3.54 13.15
C TRP A 108 -15.64 -3.99 14.59
N HIS A 109 -14.54 -4.72 14.80
CA HIS A 109 -14.06 -5.15 16.11
C HIS A 109 -12.66 -4.55 16.34
N SER A 110 -12.49 -3.87 17.45
CA SER A 110 -11.26 -3.14 17.80
C SER A 110 -10.00 -4.00 17.98
N ALA A 111 -10.14 -5.32 18.02
CA ALA A 111 -9.01 -6.26 18.11
C ALA A 111 -8.44 -6.67 16.75
N ASP A 112 -9.15 -6.40 15.67
CA ASP A 112 -8.77 -6.82 14.32
C ASP A 112 -8.14 -5.65 13.57
N PHE A 113 -6.83 -5.53 13.69
CA PHE A 113 -6.06 -4.57 12.91
C PHE A 113 -5.43 -5.26 11.69
N GLY A 114 -5.55 -4.62 10.54
CA GLY A 114 -4.93 -5.02 9.31
C GLY A 114 -4.99 -3.86 8.34
N THR A 115 -4.01 -3.76 7.46
CA THR A 115 -3.94 -2.69 6.45
C THR A 115 -3.14 -3.15 5.26
N ILE A 116 -3.46 -2.59 4.11
CA ILE A 116 -2.66 -2.71 2.90
C ILE A 116 -2.04 -1.34 2.63
N ASN A 117 -0.71 -1.27 2.69
CA ASN A 117 0.01 -0.04 2.40
C ASN A 117 0.90 -0.21 1.19
N LEU A 118 0.75 0.67 0.21
CA LEU A 118 1.51 0.66 -1.05
C LEU A 118 2.33 1.93 -1.18
N GLY A 119 3.64 1.77 -1.39
CA GLY A 119 4.51 2.81 -1.92
C GLY A 119 4.83 2.50 -3.37
N ILE A 120 4.57 3.44 -4.26
CA ILE A 120 4.73 3.25 -5.70
C ILE A 120 5.59 4.38 -6.24
N ARG A 121 6.63 4.02 -7.00
CA ARG A 121 7.37 4.97 -7.83
C ARG A 121 7.13 4.64 -9.29
N LEU A 122 6.68 5.64 -10.02
CA LEU A 122 6.44 5.61 -11.45
C LEU A 122 7.44 6.54 -12.14
N ASP A 123 8.27 6.00 -13.01
CA ASP A 123 9.22 6.79 -13.81
C ASP A 123 8.55 7.30 -15.08
N ALA A 124 7.58 8.23 -14.90
CA ALA A 124 6.95 8.99 -15.97
C ALA A 124 6.56 10.37 -15.45
N GLY A 125 6.59 11.36 -16.33
CA GLY A 125 6.09 12.71 -16.04
C GLY A 125 4.61 12.84 -16.40
N LEU A 126 3.74 13.03 -15.40
CA LEU A 126 2.29 13.10 -15.57
C LEU A 126 1.72 14.47 -15.22
N THR A 127 0.60 14.84 -15.85
CA THR A 127 -0.29 15.90 -15.33
C THR A 127 -0.94 15.42 -14.02
N GLU A 128 -1.53 16.30 -13.25
CA GLU A 128 -2.27 15.93 -12.03
C GLU A 128 -3.47 15.02 -12.36
N ALA A 129 -4.20 15.32 -13.45
CA ALA A 129 -5.31 14.48 -13.90
C ALA A 129 -4.87 13.06 -14.25
N ALA A 130 -3.74 12.90 -14.95
CA ALA A 130 -3.20 11.60 -15.28
C ALA A 130 -2.65 10.88 -14.03
N GLN A 131 -2.15 11.58 -13.04
CA GLN A 131 -1.75 10.97 -11.76
C GLN A 131 -2.97 10.48 -10.95
N LEU A 132 -4.11 11.19 -11.01
CA LEU A 132 -5.37 10.68 -10.44
C LEU A 132 -5.85 9.43 -11.18
N GLU A 133 -5.76 9.40 -12.51
CA GLU A 133 -6.08 8.21 -13.29
C GLU A 133 -5.13 7.05 -12.94
N ALA A 134 -3.81 7.29 -12.82
CA ALA A 134 -2.83 6.31 -12.36
C ALA A 134 -3.17 5.78 -10.96
N MET A 135 -3.59 6.64 -10.03
CA MET A 135 -4.04 6.22 -8.70
C MET A 135 -5.23 5.25 -8.78
N SER A 136 -6.18 5.49 -9.69
CA SER A 136 -7.31 4.58 -9.90
C SER A 136 -6.86 3.19 -10.39
N ILE A 137 -5.85 3.13 -11.26
CA ILE A 137 -5.26 1.86 -11.72
C ILE A 137 -4.55 1.13 -10.58
N ALA A 138 -3.79 1.87 -9.74
CA ALA A 138 -3.14 1.28 -8.57
C ALA A 138 -4.16 0.62 -7.62
N VAL A 139 -5.29 1.28 -7.36
CA VAL A 139 -6.38 0.76 -6.52
C VAL A 139 -7.05 -0.46 -7.17
N GLN A 140 -7.32 -0.44 -8.48
CA GLN A 140 -7.87 -1.57 -9.21
C GLN A 140 -6.93 -2.78 -9.12
N ALA A 141 -5.63 -2.60 -9.39
CA ALA A 141 -4.62 -3.64 -9.33
C ALA A 141 -4.43 -4.19 -7.91
N ARG A 142 -4.47 -3.33 -6.87
CA ARG A 142 -4.49 -3.74 -5.46
C ARG A 142 -5.67 -4.66 -5.18
N THR A 143 -6.88 -4.25 -5.57
CA THR A 143 -8.10 -5.04 -5.35
C THR A 143 -8.02 -6.39 -6.06
N ALA A 144 -7.61 -6.42 -7.33
CA ALA A 144 -7.41 -7.66 -8.08
C ALA A 144 -6.34 -8.57 -7.41
N GLY A 145 -5.26 -7.98 -6.88
CA GLY A 145 -4.21 -8.69 -6.15
C GLY A 145 -4.72 -9.35 -4.87
N VAL A 146 -5.55 -8.64 -4.08
CA VAL A 146 -6.21 -9.19 -2.88
C VAL A 146 -7.15 -10.33 -3.26
N MET A 147 -8.01 -10.13 -4.24
CA MET A 147 -8.97 -11.15 -4.70
C MET A 147 -8.26 -12.42 -5.21
N SER A 148 -7.08 -12.29 -5.83
CA SER A 148 -6.29 -13.42 -6.32
C SER A 148 -5.78 -14.36 -5.23
N ALA A 149 -5.80 -13.94 -3.97
CA ALA A 149 -5.45 -14.77 -2.81
C ALA A 149 -6.60 -15.67 -2.33
N GLY A 150 -7.82 -15.49 -2.84
CA GLY A 150 -8.96 -16.36 -2.57
C GLY A 150 -9.56 -16.23 -1.16
N LEU A 151 -9.24 -15.16 -0.42
CA LEU A 151 -9.81 -14.95 0.91
C LEU A 151 -11.30 -14.63 0.80
N MET A 152 -12.15 -15.52 1.35
CA MET A 152 -13.60 -15.35 1.39
C MET A 152 -14.05 -14.88 2.77
N LEU A 153 -14.91 -13.85 2.77
CA LEU A 153 -15.61 -13.32 3.93
C LEU A 153 -17.09 -13.71 3.88
N ALA A 154 -17.82 -13.50 4.96
CA ALA A 154 -19.28 -13.70 4.97
C ALA A 154 -20.02 -12.80 3.94
N THR A 155 -19.42 -11.68 3.58
CA THR A 155 -19.96 -10.68 2.64
C THR A 155 -19.51 -10.86 1.19
N GLY A 156 -18.64 -11.84 0.91
CA GLY A 156 -18.09 -12.10 -0.43
C GLY A 156 -16.56 -12.15 -0.43
N PRO A 157 -15.91 -12.07 -1.59
CA PRO A 157 -14.45 -12.07 -1.67
C PRO A 157 -13.88 -10.81 -1.01
N ALA A 158 -12.77 -10.96 -0.28
CA ALA A 158 -12.03 -9.80 0.24
C ALA A 158 -11.51 -8.93 -0.91
N THR A 159 -11.69 -7.61 -0.80
CA THR A 159 -11.28 -6.63 -1.84
C THR A 159 -10.27 -5.60 -1.34
N GLY A 160 -10.08 -5.53 -0.03
CA GLY A 160 -9.18 -4.60 0.66
C GLY A 160 -9.44 -4.63 2.16
N THR A 161 -8.99 -3.61 2.87
CA THR A 161 -9.26 -3.40 4.30
C THR A 161 -9.82 -2.00 4.54
N GLY A 162 -10.31 -1.73 5.74
CA GLY A 162 -10.88 -0.43 6.10
C GLY A 162 -9.84 0.71 6.22
N THR A 163 -8.54 0.42 6.18
CA THR A 163 -7.47 1.38 6.48
C THR A 163 -6.35 1.38 5.43
N ASP A 164 -6.62 0.88 4.23
CA ASP A 164 -5.62 0.82 3.15
C ASP A 164 -5.08 2.20 2.80
N CYS A 165 -3.76 2.28 2.53
CA CYS A 165 -3.11 3.48 2.04
C CYS A 165 -2.33 3.22 0.76
N VAL A 166 -2.35 4.20 -0.15
CA VAL A 166 -1.50 4.21 -1.34
C VAL A 166 -0.77 5.55 -1.43
N ALA A 167 0.53 5.49 -1.67
CA ALA A 167 1.36 6.64 -1.99
C ALA A 167 1.98 6.42 -3.38
N LEU A 168 1.55 7.21 -4.37
CA LEU A 168 1.99 7.14 -5.75
C LEU A 168 2.88 8.34 -6.09
N ALA A 169 4.17 8.08 -6.27
CA ALA A 169 5.17 9.06 -6.68
C ALA A 169 5.38 9.04 -8.20
N CYS A 170 5.33 10.21 -8.84
CA CYS A 170 5.76 10.43 -10.21
C CYS A 170 6.32 11.85 -10.39
N ASP A 171 7.00 12.10 -11.49
CA ASP A 171 7.37 13.49 -11.83
C ASP A 171 6.16 14.26 -12.37
N ALA A 172 6.15 15.56 -12.17
CA ALA A 172 5.27 16.46 -12.90
C ALA A 172 5.73 16.51 -14.38
N GLY A 173 4.79 16.36 -15.32
CA GLY A 173 5.15 16.34 -16.73
C GLY A 173 3.94 16.36 -17.67
N PRO A 174 4.16 16.24 -18.97
CA PRO A 174 3.12 16.43 -19.98
C PRO A 174 2.22 15.19 -20.22
N GLY A 175 2.51 14.04 -19.62
CA GLY A 175 1.73 12.82 -19.79
C GLY A 175 0.28 13.02 -19.33
N ARG A 176 -0.68 12.82 -20.23
CA ARG A 176 -2.08 13.16 -20.02
C ARG A 176 -2.97 11.98 -19.68
N TYR A 177 -2.48 10.75 -19.88
CA TYR A 177 -3.25 9.52 -19.71
C TYR A 177 -2.44 8.45 -19.01
N ALA A 178 -3.10 7.67 -18.17
CA ALA A 178 -2.51 6.57 -17.41
C ALA A 178 -3.45 5.34 -17.35
N GLY A 179 -4.50 5.30 -18.19
CA GLY A 179 -5.49 4.23 -18.21
C GLY A 179 -4.92 2.89 -18.69
N LEU A 180 -5.73 1.83 -18.62
CA LEU A 180 -5.35 0.43 -18.89
C LEU A 180 -4.75 0.17 -20.28
N HIS A 181 -5.02 1.04 -21.27
CA HIS A 181 -4.47 0.92 -22.63
C HIS A 181 -3.19 1.73 -22.84
N THR A 182 -2.59 2.25 -21.79
CA THR A 182 -1.33 3.02 -21.85
C THR A 182 -0.17 2.20 -21.26
N PRO A 183 1.09 2.44 -21.70
CA PRO A 183 2.26 1.83 -21.07
C PRO A 183 2.34 2.12 -19.56
N VAL A 184 1.90 3.32 -19.15
CA VAL A 184 1.81 3.71 -17.72
C VAL A 184 0.85 2.81 -16.97
N GLY A 185 -0.39 2.64 -17.46
CA GLY A 185 -1.41 1.83 -16.81
C GLY A 185 -1.04 0.36 -16.76
N GLU A 186 -0.44 -0.17 -17.83
CA GLU A 186 0.01 -1.56 -17.90
C GLU A 186 1.16 -1.82 -16.93
N ALA A 187 2.23 -1.02 -16.94
CA ALA A 187 3.37 -1.18 -16.03
C ALA A 187 2.95 -1.04 -14.56
N LEU A 188 2.11 -0.03 -14.26
CA LEU A 188 1.59 0.22 -12.93
C LEU A 188 0.71 -0.93 -12.44
N GLY A 189 -0.23 -1.36 -13.27
CA GLY A 189 -1.11 -2.49 -12.98
C GLY A 189 -0.32 -3.77 -12.70
N ALA A 190 0.66 -4.09 -13.54
CA ALA A 190 1.50 -5.28 -13.40
C ALA A 190 2.32 -5.27 -12.11
N ALA A 191 3.01 -4.17 -11.78
CA ALA A 191 3.83 -4.06 -10.59
C ALA A 191 2.98 -4.18 -9.30
N VAL A 192 1.85 -3.47 -9.24
CA VAL A 192 0.96 -3.50 -8.06
C VAL A 192 0.29 -4.86 -7.92
N LEU A 193 -0.26 -5.42 -8.99
CA LEU A 193 -0.91 -6.73 -8.99
C LEU A 193 0.04 -7.82 -8.49
N GLN A 194 1.30 -7.79 -8.96
CA GLN A 194 2.32 -8.76 -8.54
C GLN A 194 2.68 -8.60 -7.06
N ALA A 195 3.02 -7.39 -6.61
CA ALA A 195 3.42 -7.15 -5.22
C ALA A 195 2.30 -7.49 -4.23
N VAL A 196 1.09 -7.00 -4.48
CA VAL A 196 -0.06 -7.23 -3.61
C VAL A 196 -0.52 -8.69 -3.66
N GLY A 197 -0.56 -9.32 -4.83
CA GLY A 197 -0.95 -10.72 -4.97
C GLY A 197 0.00 -11.65 -4.22
N GLN A 198 1.32 -11.43 -4.30
CA GLN A 198 2.31 -12.19 -3.54
C GLN A 198 2.15 -11.97 -2.03
N ALA A 199 2.04 -10.72 -1.59
CA ALA A 199 1.87 -10.37 -0.18
C ALA A 199 0.57 -10.93 0.42
N SER A 200 -0.53 -10.89 -0.32
CA SER A 200 -1.83 -11.41 0.11
C SER A 200 -1.81 -12.93 0.26
N ARG A 201 -1.25 -13.66 -0.71
CA ARG A 201 -1.07 -15.13 -0.60
C ARG A 201 -0.17 -15.51 0.57
N ALA A 202 0.95 -14.80 0.77
CA ALA A 202 1.84 -15.03 1.90
C ALA A 202 1.13 -14.78 3.24
N TRP A 203 0.26 -13.76 3.31
CA TRP A 203 -0.55 -13.50 4.50
C TRP A 203 -1.56 -14.62 4.77
N VAL A 204 -2.26 -15.14 3.76
CA VAL A 204 -3.22 -16.24 3.91
C VAL A 204 -2.52 -17.49 4.46
N VAL A 205 -1.40 -17.89 3.87
CA VAL A 205 -0.61 -19.05 4.33
C VAL A 205 -0.14 -18.84 5.78
N TRP A 206 0.38 -17.68 6.11
CA TRP A 206 0.79 -17.35 7.48
C TRP A 206 -0.39 -17.46 8.46
N ARG A 207 -1.56 -16.92 8.08
CA ARG A 207 -2.77 -16.91 8.94
C ARG A 207 -3.28 -18.33 9.20
N GLU A 208 -3.27 -19.18 8.20
CA GLU A 208 -3.65 -20.59 8.34
C GLU A 208 -2.71 -21.35 9.30
N ALA A 209 -1.40 -21.19 9.13
CA ALA A 209 -0.40 -21.77 10.03
C ALA A 209 -0.54 -21.26 11.47
N GLU A 210 -0.86 -19.99 11.67
CA GLU A 210 -1.09 -19.41 12.99
C GLU A 210 -2.36 -19.96 13.66
N ARG A 211 -3.44 -20.15 12.90
CA ARG A 211 -4.68 -20.79 13.38
C ARG A 211 -4.44 -22.23 13.79
N ALA A 212 -3.71 -22.98 12.98
CA ALA A 212 -3.38 -24.37 13.27
C ALA A 212 -2.56 -24.52 14.56
N ARG A 213 -1.57 -23.63 14.78
CA ARG A 213 -0.78 -23.60 16.02
C ARG A 213 -1.64 -23.33 17.26
N ARG A 214 -2.58 -22.40 17.19
CA ARG A 214 -3.49 -22.07 18.31
C ARG A 214 -4.53 -23.13 18.59
N ALA A 215 -4.91 -23.96 17.61
CA ALA A 215 -5.87 -25.04 17.79
C ALA A 215 -5.23 -26.34 18.34
N GLY A 216 -3.89 -26.49 18.24
CA GLY A 216 -3.15 -27.66 18.68
C GLY A 216 -2.43 -27.52 20.03
N GLY A 217 -2.50 -26.35 20.68
CA GLY A 217 -1.98 -26.09 22.03
C GLY A 217 -3.09 -25.84 23.04
#